data_2b8dc6f792d8f94a350a165fb0588ac7
#
_entry.id   2b8dc6f792d8f94a350a165fb0588ac7
#
_cell.length_a   1.000
_cell.length_b   1.000
_cell.length_c   1.000
_cell.angle_alpha   90.00
_cell.angle_beta   90.00
_cell.angle_gamma   90.00
#
_symmetry.space_group_name_H-M   'P 1'
#
loop_
_entity.id
_entity.type
_entity.pdbx_description
1 polymer ?
#
loop_
_entity_poly.entity_id
_entity_poly.type
_entity_poly.pdbx_seq_one_letter_code
_entity_poly.pdbx_strand_id
1 'polypeptide(L)'
;MELIKTDVAIVGAGIIGLAIAFRLAADGREVVVVDPNEAGSGTSYGNAGTLAPYACAPVGNPDVLRNLPNLLLNPDSPLTIRLAALPALVPWLSRFIWQSTPARARRNGYALAGLLKEAMPAWRALAEQARLSDLLRYEGCLYFYRGKVPQKDGEWAARLRNELGVRQEWLTSEEVARLEPALPRGAGGLFFPDAAHTIDPAVMTRRLAAEAKGASFERARVDRLEPQDSGRIRLICRDRTIEAHTAVLAAGAWSQSLAEQGGDAIPLATERGYHIEFAMHACPINRPVSPVDLGFYVTPMAGRLRVAGTVELGGLSAPLNPKQIALLERGVRKLLPGLGPVQSQWLGCRPSLPDSLPVIGRSRRHPNLIHAFGHGHLGMTLAGVTSRIIASLIEKRNDGPNLSAFRPDRFG
;
A
#
# COMPACT_ATOMS: atom_id res chain seq x y z
N MET A 1 21.19 -26.68 -13.00
CA MET A 1 20.35 -25.67 -12.35
C MET A 1 20.82 -25.59 -10.90
N GLU A 2 21.22 -24.42 -10.45
CA GLU A 2 21.73 -24.18 -9.10
C GLU A 2 20.62 -24.43 -8.06
N LEU A 3 20.95 -25.10 -6.95
CA LEU A 3 20.03 -25.33 -5.84
C LEU A 3 20.51 -24.55 -4.60
N ILE A 4 19.72 -23.56 -4.21
CA ILE A 4 19.93 -22.78 -2.98
C ILE A 4 18.97 -23.33 -1.90
N LYS A 5 19.52 -23.68 -0.73
CA LYS A 5 18.71 -24.11 0.43
C LYS A 5 18.71 -23.01 1.47
N THR A 6 17.58 -22.77 2.11
CA THR A 6 17.44 -21.72 3.14
C THR A 6 16.36 -22.11 4.16
N ASP A 7 16.34 -21.42 5.30
CA ASP A 7 15.26 -21.53 6.27
C ASP A 7 14.01 -20.80 5.74
N VAL A 8 14.15 -19.54 5.32
CA VAL A 8 13.02 -18.73 4.83
C VAL A 8 13.33 -18.14 3.45
N ALA A 9 12.45 -18.37 2.47
CA ALA A 9 12.49 -17.69 1.19
C ALA A 9 11.35 -16.66 1.11
N ILE A 10 11.67 -15.42 0.69
CA ILE A 10 10.68 -14.35 0.52
C ILE A 10 10.59 -14.01 -0.95
N VAL A 11 9.40 -14.14 -1.54
CA VAL A 11 9.15 -13.77 -2.93
C VAL A 11 8.65 -12.33 -2.98
N GLY A 12 9.48 -11.44 -3.50
CA GLY A 12 9.22 -10.00 -3.62
C GLY A 12 10.05 -9.13 -2.68
N ALA A 13 10.84 -8.23 -3.27
CA ALA A 13 11.67 -7.24 -2.58
C ALA A 13 11.01 -5.85 -2.53
N GLY A 14 9.68 -5.78 -2.42
CA GLY A 14 8.94 -4.57 -2.07
C GLY A 14 9.03 -4.27 -0.56
N ILE A 15 8.45 -3.15 -0.12
CA ILE A 15 8.52 -2.72 1.30
C ILE A 15 8.05 -3.80 2.28
N ILE A 16 7.06 -4.62 1.92
CA ILE A 16 6.55 -5.71 2.77
C ILE A 16 7.63 -6.82 2.89
N GLY A 17 8.12 -7.32 1.75
CA GLY A 17 9.15 -8.37 1.76
C GLY A 17 10.43 -7.92 2.45
N LEU A 18 10.86 -6.67 2.23
CA LEU A 18 12.06 -6.11 2.85
C LEU A 18 11.90 -5.95 4.37
N ALA A 19 10.74 -5.49 4.85
CA ALA A 19 10.48 -5.38 6.29
C ALA A 19 10.45 -6.76 6.97
N ILE A 20 9.93 -7.78 6.28
CA ILE A 20 9.95 -9.17 6.75
C ILE A 20 11.40 -9.70 6.77
N ALA A 21 12.16 -9.49 5.68
CA ALA A 21 13.54 -9.93 5.57
C ALA A 21 14.42 -9.31 6.66
N PHE A 22 14.30 -8.00 6.87
CA PHE A 22 15.02 -7.30 7.94
C PHE A 22 14.72 -7.91 9.31
N ARG A 23 13.45 -8.12 9.63
CA ARG A 23 13.02 -8.68 10.92
C ARG A 23 13.58 -10.08 11.13
N LEU A 24 13.39 -10.98 10.16
CA LEU A 24 13.81 -12.36 10.27
C LEU A 24 15.34 -12.51 10.32
N ALA A 25 16.07 -11.70 9.54
CA ALA A 25 17.53 -11.65 9.61
C ALA A 25 18.03 -11.13 10.95
N ALA A 26 17.37 -10.13 11.55
CA ALA A 26 17.67 -9.64 12.89
C ALA A 26 17.40 -10.69 13.97
N ASP A 27 16.41 -11.57 13.76
CA ASP A 27 16.09 -12.71 14.62
C ASP A 27 17.02 -13.92 14.36
N GLY A 28 18.08 -13.76 13.53
CA GLY A 28 19.10 -14.77 13.24
C GLY A 28 18.68 -15.87 12.26
N ARG A 29 17.60 -15.65 11.48
CA ARG A 29 17.16 -16.60 10.45
C ARG A 29 17.98 -16.47 9.17
N GLU A 30 18.20 -17.59 8.50
CA GLU A 30 18.74 -17.63 7.15
C GLU A 30 17.64 -17.27 6.14
N VAL A 31 17.78 -16.13 5.49
CA VAL A 31 16.73 -15.55 4.62
C VAL A 31 17.26 -15.35 3.21
N VAL A 32 16.50 -15.81 2.21
CA VAL A 32 16.71 -15.51 0.79
C VAL A 32 15.54 -14.71 0.27
N VAL A 33 15.79 -13.49 -0.22
CA VAL A 33 14.80 -12.65 -0.90
C VAL A 33 14.95 -12.78 -2.41
N VAL A 34 13.87 -13.06 -3.11
CA VAL A 34 13.88 -13.27 -4.57
C VAL A 34 13.00 -12.23 -5.25
N ASP A 35 13.59 -11.43 -6.15
CA ASP A 35 12.85 -10.46 -6.97
C ASP A 35 13.55 -10.31 -8.33
N PRO A 36 12.82 -10.20 -9.46
CA PRO A 36 13.46 -9.98 -10.77
C PRO A 36 14.13 -8.61 -10.90
N ASN A 37 13.78 -7.66 -10.05
CA ASN A 37 14.25 -6.29 -10.08
C ASN A 37 15.06 -5.96 -8.82
N GLU A 38 15.62 -4.76 -8.80
CA GLU A 38 16.28 -4.22 -7.61
C GLU A 38 15.31 -4.01 -6.45
N ALA A 39 15.80 -4.16 -5.23
CA ALA A 39 15.03 -4.00 -4.02
C ALA A 39 14.32 -2.63 -3.98
N GLY A 40 13.01 -2.65 -3.74
CA GLY A 40 12.18 -1.47 -3.63
C GLY A 40 11.80 -0.79 -4.94
N SER A 41 12.28 -1.25 -6.11
CA SER A 41 12.06 -0.60 -7.41
C SER A 41 10.61 -0.70 -7.95
N GLY A 42 9.79 -1.58 -7.38
CA GLY A 42 8.40 -1.77 -7.78
C GLY A 42 7.44 -0.71 -7.22
N THR A 43 6.24 -1.12 -6.85
CA THR A 43 5.17 -0.23 -6.34
C THR A 43 5.59 0.60 -5.12
N SER A 44 6.52 0.10 -4.32
CA SER A 44 7.07 0.81 -3.16
C SER A 44 7.84 2.07 -3.52
N TYR A 45 8.58 2.07 -4.64
CA TYR A 45 9.32 3.23 -5.17
C TYR A 45 8.41 4.46 -5.34
N GLY A 46 7.28 4.26 -6.00
CA GLY A 46 6.39 5.34 -6.40
C GLY A 46 5.27 5.63 -5.41
N ASN A 47 5.36 5.11 -4.18
CA ASN A 47 4.39 5.38 -3.14
C ASN A 47 4.28 6.87 -2.82
N ALA A 48 3.09 7.32 -2.41
CA ALA A 48 2.85 8.70 -1.96
C ALA A 48 3.65 9.09 -0.70
N GLY A 49 4.30 8.14 -0.04
CA GLY A 49 5.11 8.36 1.15
C GLY A 49 4.31 8.51 2.44
N THR A 50 3.00 8.56 2.39
CA THR A 50 2.15 8.74 3.57
C THR A 50 2.05 7.47 4.40
N LEU A 51 2.29 7.58 5.71
CA LEU A 51 1.95 6.60 6.73
C LEU A 51 0.60 7.01 7.34
N ALA A 52 -0.44 6.25 7.04
CA ALA A 52 -1.83 6.64 7.26
C ALA A 52 -2.55 5.74 8.29
N PRO A 53 -2.29 5.89 9.61
CA PRO A 53 -2.98 5.11 10.63
C PRO A 53 -4.48 5.40 10.69
N TYR A 54 -4.92 6.51 10.10
CA TYR A 54 -6.32 6.93 9.99
C TYR A 54 -7.10 6.24 8.86
N ALA A 55 -6.44 5.49 7.98
CA ALA A 55 -7.05 4.94 6.76
C ALA A 55 -7.82 3.62 7.00
N CYS A 56 -8.59 3.55 8.07
CA CYS A 56 -9.39 2.39 8.44
C CYS A 56 -10.68 2.22 7.59
N ALA A 57 -11.12 3.26 6.89
CA ALA A 57 -12.24 3.14 5.97
C ALA A 57 -11.79 2.38 4.71
N PRO A 58 -12.43 1.22 4.37
CA PRO A 58 -12.13 0.50 3.14
C PRO A 58 -12.34 1.37 1.90
N VAL A 59 -11.59 1.09 0.82
CA VAL A 59 -11.79 1.77 -0.48
C VAL A 59 -13.22 1.56 -0.97
N GLY A 60 -13.69 0.33 -0.91
CA GLY A 60 -15.10 0.01 -1.15
C GLY A 60 -15.96 0.33 0.08
N ASN A 61 -16.77 1.38 0.00
CA ASN A 61 -17.64 1.81 1.08
C ASN A 61 -18.94 2.45 0.52
N PRO A 62 -19.96 2.71 1.36
CA PRO A 62 -21.24 3.26 0.91
C PRO A 62 -21.15 4.60 0.18
N ASP A 63 -20.20 5.47 0.53
CA ASP A 63 -20.02 6.77 -0.13
C ASP A 63 -19.50 6.60 -1.55
N VAL A 64 -18.59 5.64 -1.76
CA VAL A 64 -18.10 5.27 -3.10
C VAL A 64 -19.21 4.69 -3.96
N LEU A 65 -20.06 3.81 -3.41
CA LEU A 65 -21.20 3.26 -4.16
C LEU A 65 -22.18 4.35 -4.59
N ARG A 66 -22.50 5.31 -3.71
CA ARG A 66 -23.39 6.44 -4.05
C ARG A 66 -22.79 7.34 -5.14
N ASN A 67 -21.47 7.54 -5.10
CA ASN A 67 -20.76 8.40 -6.06
C ASN A 67 -20.30 7.66 -7.31
N LEU A 68 -20.55 6.35 -7.43
CA LEU A 68 -20.06 5.54 -8.54
C LEU A 68 -20.47 6.05 -9.93
N PRO A 69 -21.71 6.53 -10.17
CA PRO A 69 -22.08 7.09 -11.47
C PRO A 69 -21.19 8.30 -11.84
N ASN A 70 -20.95 9.21 -10.89
CA ASN A 70 -20.07 10.37 -11.13
C ASN A 70 -18.62 9.93 -11.37
N LEU A 71 -18.12 8.95 -10.61
CA LEU A 71 -16.77 8.40 -10.80
C LEU A 71 -16.57 7.76 -12.17
N LEU A 72 -17.60 7.18 -12.75
CA LEU A 72 -17.51 6.50 -14.07
C LEU A 72 -17.75 7.46 -15.25
N LEU A 73 -18.59 8.48 -15.09
CA LEU A 73 -19.04 9.36 -16.17
C LEU A 73 -18.24 10.66 -16.27
N ASN A 74 -17.60 11.11 -15.19
CA ASN A 74 -16.80 12.33 -15.18
C ASN A 74 -15.46 12.12 -15.90
N PRO A 75 -15.15 12.85 -16.99
CA PRO A 75 -13.88 12.72 -17.71
C PRO A 75 -12.65 13.11 -16.87
N ASP A 76 -12.83 13.92 -15.83
CA ASP A 76 -11.79 14.30 -14.88
C ASP A 76 -11.79 13.44 -13.59
N SER A 77 -12.48 12.29 -13.64
CA SER A 77 -12.49 11.35 -12.50
C SER A 77 -11.09 10.78 -12.21
N PRO A 78 -10.73 10.66 -10.94
CA PRO A 78 -9.53 9.94 -10.56
C PRO A 78 -9.61 8.42 -10.81
N LEU A 79 -10.80 7.89 -11.11
CA LEU A 79 -11.04 6.49 -11.44
C LEU A 79 -11.21 6.30 -12.95
N THR A 80 -10.46 5.36 -13.51
CA THR A 80 -10.59 4.93 -14.91
C THR A 80 -10.62 3.42 -15.00
N ILE A 81 -11.47 2.87 -15.86
CA ILE A 81 -11.51 1.43 -16.17
C ILE A 81 -11.18 1.27 -17.65
N ARG A 82 -10.15 0.47 -17.96
CA ARG A 82 -9.84 0.11 -19.35
C ARG A 82 -10.85 -0.92 -19.86
N LEU A 83 -11.54 -0.60 -20.92
CA LEU A 83 -12.58 -1.49 -21.48
C LEU A 83 -12.05 -2.90 -21.81
N ALA A 84 -10.83 -2.99 -22.33
CA ALA A 84 -10.19 -4.28 -22.61
C ALA A 84 -9.98 -5.16 -21.38
N ALA A 85 -9.89 -4.58 -20.18
CA ALA A 85 -9.73 -5.33 -18.93
C ALA A 85 -11.07 -5.71 -18.28
N LEU A 86 -12.17 -5.11 -18.73
CA LEU A 86 -13.48 -5.24 -18.08
C LEU A 86 -13.96 -6.70 -17.95
N PRO A 87 -13.87 -7.58 -18.98
CA PRO A 87 -14.31 -8.97 -18.84
C PRO A 87 -13.62 -9.72 -17.69
N ALA A 88 -12.30 -9.53 -17.53
CA ALA A 88 -11.52 -10.15 -16.47
C ALA A 88 -11.81 -9.52 -15.08
N LEU A 89 -12.26 -8.27 -15.06
CA LEU A 89 -12.53 -7.54 -13.82
C LEU A 89 -13.95 -7.77 -13.27
N VAL A 90 -14.90 -8.21 -14.07
CA VAL A 90 -16.29 -8.40 -13.64
C VAL A 90 -16.43 -9.24 -12.36
N PRO A 91 -15.75 -10.40 -12.19
CA PRO A 91 -15.84 -11.18 -10.97
C PRO A 91 -15.30 -10.44 -9.74
N TRP A 92 -14.24 -9.65 -9.92
CA TRP A 92 -13.66 -8.83 -8.86
C TRP A 92 -14.58 -7.65 -8.51
N LEU A 93 -15.10 -6.94 -9.51
CA LEU A 93 -15.98 -5.79 -9.33
C LEU A 93 -17.29 -6.19 -8.62
N SER A 94 -17.87 -7.34 -8.96
CA SER A 94 -19.08 -7.85 -8.29
C SER A 94 -18.81 -8.09 -6.79
N ARG A 95 -17.67 -8.70 -6.46
CA ARG A 95 -17.25 -8.89 -5.05
C ARG A 95 -16.96 -7.54 -4.37
N PHE A 96 -16.33 -6.60 -5.06
CA PHE A 96 -16.04 -5.27 -4.54
C PHE A 96 -17.32 -4.52 -4.18
N ILE A 97 -18.33 -4.49 -5.08
CA ILE A 97 -19.65 -3.89 -4.82
C ILE A 97 -20.33 -4.54 -3.60
N TRP A 98 -20.29 -5.87 -3.53
CA TRP A 98 -20.86 -6.60 -2.40
C TRP A 98 -20.16 -6.32 -1.07
N GLN A 99 -18.83 -6.18 -1.07
CA GLN A 99 -18.04 -5.81 0.10
C GLN A 99 -18.21 -4.33 0.49
N SER A 100 -18.64 -3.47 -0.43
CA SER A 100 -18.87 -2.04 -0.19
C SER A 100 -20.21 -1.73 0.50
N THR A 101 -21.05 -2.73 0.74
CA THR A 101 -22.31 -2.55 1.50
C THR A 101 -22.03 -2.12 2.95
N PRO A 102 -22.94 -1.34 3.60
CA PRO A 102 -22.66 -0.72 4.92
C PRO A 102 -22.15 -1.70 5.98
N ALA A 103 -22.81 -2.86 6.13
CA ALA A 103 -22.44 -3.84 7.15
C ALA A 103 -21.06 -4.47 6.89
N ARG A 104 -20.74 -4.79 5.61
CA ARG A 104 -19.48 -5.39 5.23
C ARG A 104 -18.35 -4.39 5.30
N ALA A 105 -18.53 -3.19 4.74
CA ALA A 105 -17.55 -2.13 4.80
C ALA A 105 -17.22 -1.76 6.27
N ARG A 106 -18.23 -1.73 7.16
CA ARG A 106 -18.01 -1.51 8.59
C ARG A 106 -17.18 -2.64 9.20
N ARG A 107 -17.55 -3.91 8.97
CA ARG A 107 -16.78 -5.07 9.45
C ARG A 107 -15.32 -5.04 8.97
N ASN A 108 -15.11 -4.75 7.68
CA ASN A 108 -13.77 -4.66 7.10
C ASN A 108 -12.98 -3.49 7.69
N GLY A 109 -13.64 -2.34 7.93
CA GLY A 109 -13.04 -1.20 8.60
C GLY A 109 -12.58 -1.49 10.03
N TYR A 110 -13.37 -2.25 10.80
CA TYR A 110 -12.96 -2.70 12.14
C TYR A 110 -11.73 -3.61 12.10
N ALA A 111 -11.71 -4.56 11.15
CA ALA A 111 -10.55 -5.43 10.97
C ALA A 111 -9.30 -4.62 10.62
N LEU A 112 -9.43 -3.69 9.66
CA LEU A 112 -8.32 -2.84 9.22
C LEU A 112 -7.80 -1.94 10.33
N ALA A 113 -8.70 -1.36 11.14
CA ALA A 113 -8.34 -0.54 12.30
C ALA A 113 -7.49 -1.31 13.32
N GLY A 114 -7.74 -2.61 13.49
CA GLY A 114 -6.94 -3.48 14.36
C GLY A 114 -5.46 -3.54 13.94
N LEU A 115 -5.17 -3.58 12.62
CA LEU A 115 -3.79 -3.50 12.11
C LEU A 115 -3.23 -2.08 12.18
N LEU A 116 -4.03 -1.08 11.82
CA LEU A 116 -3.60 0.31 11.73
C LEU A 116 -3.26 0.92 13.09
N LYS A 117 -3.92 0.48 14.16
CA LYS A 117 -3.59 0.87 15.54
C LYS A 117 -2.13 0.53 15.89
N GLU A 118 -1.62 -0.58 15.38
CA GLU A 118 -0.25 -1.02 15.61
C GLU A 118 0.74 -0.47 14.57
N ALA A 119 0.26 0.19 13.50
CA ALA A 119 1.11 0.58 12.38
C ALA A 119 2.21 1.58 12.78
N MET A 120 1.86 2.67 13.48
CA MET A 120 2.84 3.68 13.88
C MET A 120 3.81 3.20 14.95
N PRO A 121 3.39 2.48 16.03
CA PRO A 121 4.32 1.85 16.95
C PRO A 121 5.30 0.88 16.26
N ALA A 122 4.80 0.03 15.36
CA ALA A 122 5.63 -0.91 14.61
C ALA A 122 6.62 -0.20 13.67
N TRP A 123 6.21 0.91 13.02
CA TRP A 123 7.09 1.72 12.18
C TRP A 123 8.19 2.41 12.98
N ARG A 124 7.87 2.99 14.15
CA ARG A 124 8.89 3.61 15.02
C ARG A 124 9.96 2.59 15.41
N ALA A 125 9.55 1.42 15.88
CA ALA A 125 10.47 0.36 16.24
C ALA A 125 11.30 -0.13 15.03
N LEU A 126 10.68 -0.32 13.86
CA LEU A 126 11.38 -0.71 12.64
C LEU A 126 12.37 0.36 12.20
N ALA A 127 11.97 1.63 12.20
CA ALA A 127 12.80 2.74 11.77
C ALA A 127 14.00 2.97 12.69
N GLU A 128 13.84 2.78 13.99
CA GLU A 128 14.93 2.85 14.96
C GLU A 128 15.95 1.71 14.73
N GLN A 129 15.46 0.47 14.65
CA GLN A 129 16.30 -0.72 14.46
C GLN A 129 17.04 -0.71 13.11
N ALA A 130 16.35 -0.30 12.03
CA ALA A 130 16.90 -0.22 10.68
C ALA A 130 17.56 1.15 10.35
N ARG A 131 17.71 2.05 11.32
CA ARG A 131 18.31 3.39 11.14
C ARG A 131 17.66 4.22 10.04
N LEU A 132 16.31 4.24 10.02
CA LEU A 132 15.51 4.96 9.02
C LEU A 132 14.78 6.18 9.60
N SER A 133 15.01 6.53 10.86
CA SER A 133 14.25 7.59 11.56
C SER A 133 14.44 8.97 10.92
N ASP A 134 15.60 9.22 10.30
CA ASP A 134 15.89 10.45 9.55
C ASP A 134 15.03 10.63 8.28
N LEU A 135 14.44 9.56 7.78
CA LEU A 135 13.57 9.57 6.61
C LEU A 135 12.09 9.80 6.97
N LEU A 136 11.73 9.83 8.24
CA LEU A 136 10.34 10.01 8.69
C LEU A 136 10.08 11.44 9.17
N ARG A 137 8.88 11.93 8.87
CA ARG A 137 8.35 13.20 9.37
C ARG A 137 6.98 12.95 10.00
N TYR A 138 6.75 13.48 11.19
CA TYR A 138 5.53 13.29 12.00
C TYR A 138 4.70 14.58 12.01
N GLU A 139 4.42 15.11 10.81
CA GLU A 139 3.73 16.39 10.61
C GLU A 139 2.21 16.25 10.41
N GLY A 140 1.69 15.03 10.54
CA GLY A 140 0.29 14.75 10.22
C GLY A 140 0.01 14.68 8.72
N CYS A 141 -1.29 14.65 8.37
CA CYS A 141 -1.80 14.67 7.00
C CYS A 141 -3.07 15.52 6.93
N LEU A 142 -3.23 16.29 5.87
CA LEU A 142 -4.39 17.17 5.67
C LEU A 142 -5.25 16.70 4.48
N TYR A 143 -6.53 16.43 4.72
CA TYR A 143 -7.54 16.38 3.67
C TYR A 143 -8.06 17.80 3.45
N PHE A 144 -7.87 18.34 2.26
CA PHE A 144 -8.20 19.72 1.91
C PHE A 144 -9.48 19.77 1.09
N TYR A 145 -10.46 20.54 1.55
CA TYR A 145 -11.72 20.78 0.86
C TYR A 145 -11.67 22.14 0.17
N ARG A 146 -11.55 22.13 -1.14
CA ARG A 146 -11.51 23.36 -1.97
C ARG A 146 -12.88 24.03 -2.08
N GLY A 147 -13.93 23.22 -2.12
CA GLY A 147 -15.32 23.67 -2.18
C GLY A 147 -16.02 23.52 -0.82
N LYS A 148 -17.15 22.83 -0.80
CA LYS A 148 -17.94 22.63 0.42
C LYS A 148 -17.30 21.60 1.35
N VAL A 149 -17.14 21.94 2.63
CA VAL A 149 -16.82 20.97 3.68
C VAL A 149 -18.07 20.14 3.95
N PRO A 150 -17.98 18.79 3.97
CA PRO A 150 -19.09 17.96 4.43
C PRO A 150 -19.52 18.34 5.85
N GLN A 151 -20.80 18.11 6.16
CA GLN A 151 -21.21 18.19 7.56
C GLN A 151 -20.38 17.20 8.38
N LYS A 152 -20.05 17.57 9.62
CA LYS A 152 -19.12 16.84 10.52
C LYS A 152 -19.35 15.33 10.57
N ASP A 153 -20.61 14.89 10.42
CA ASP A 153 -21.01 13.47 10.37
C ASP A 153 -21.62 13.08 9.01
N GLY A 154 -21.41 13.87 7.96
CA GLY A 154 -21.98 13.64 6.62
C GLY A 154 -21.34 12.47 5.88
N GLU A 155 -20.04 12.25 6.04
CA GLU A 155 -19.30 11.17 5.39
C GLU A 155 -19.29 9.91 6.24
N TRP A 156 -19.64 8.78 5.63
CA TRP A 156 -19.58 7.46 6.28
C TRP A 156 -18.17 7.16 6.82
N ALA A 157 -17.14 7.49 6.06
CA ALA A 157 -15.75 7.27 6.45
C ALA A 157 -15.35 8.10 7.70
N ALA A 158 -15.83 9.35 7.84
CA ALA A 158 -15.54 10.19 9.00
C ALA A 158 -16.23 9.65 10.26
N ARG A 159 -17.50 9.21 10.12
CA ARG A 159 -18.23 8.55 11.23
C ARG A 159 -17.53 7.28 11.69
N LEU A 160 -17.11 6.43 10.75
CA LEU A 160 -16.38 5.20 11.09
C LEU A 160 -15.06 5.48 11.83
N ARG A 161 -14.31 6.50 11.41
CA ARG A 161 -13.08 6.90 12.12
C ARG A 161 -13.37 7.36 13.55
N ASN A 162 -14.41 8.18 13.74
CA ASN A 162 -14.85 8.60 15.08
C ASN A 162 -15.23 7.41 15.96
N GLU A 163 -16.01 6.47 15.41
CA GLU A 163 -16.42 5.24 16.10
C GLU A 163 -15.23 4.37 16.53
N LEU A 164 -14.17 4.33 15.70
CA LEU A 164 -12.95 3.57 15.95
C LEU A 164 -11.90 4.33 16.76
N GLY A 165 -12.21 5.53 17.25
CA GLY A 165 -11.32 6.35 18.06
C GLY A 165 -10.12 6.91 17.30
N VAL A 166 -10.21 7.02 15.97
CA VAL A 166 -9.16 7.64 15.15
C VAL A 166 -9.17 9.15 15.40
N ARG A 167 -8.02 9.69 15.79
CA ARG A 167 -7.87 11.12 15.99
C ARG A 167 -7.94 11.86 14.67
N GLN A 168 -8.94 12.76 14.56
CA GLN A 168 -9.18 13.60 13.38
C GLN A 168 -9.75 14.95 13.83
N GLU A 169 -9.32 16.04 13.20
CA GLU A 169 -9.63 17.41 13.59
C GLU A 169 -10.18 18.17 12.37
N TRP A 170 -11.42 18.65 12.47
CA TRP A 170 -12.00 19.51 11.44
C TRP A 170 -11.44 20.92 11.59
N LEU A 171 -10.88 21.45 10.52
CA LEU A 171 -10.25 22.76 10.45
C LEU A 171 -11.09 23.72 9.61
N THR A 172 -11.23 24.95 10.08
CA THR A 172 -11.77 26.06 9.30
C THR A 172 -10.82 26.50 8.16
N SER A 173 -11.28 27.33 7.27
CA SER A 173 -10.45 27.90 6.19
C SER A 173 -9.23 28.65 6.74
N GLU A 174 -9.40 29.41 7.84
CA GLU A 174 -8.35 30.17 8.50
C GLU A 174 -7.33 29.25 9.20
N GLU A 175 -7.77 28.17 9.80
CA GLU A 175 -6.88 27.18 10.43
C GLU A 175 -6.06 26.43 9.37
N VAL A 176 -6.67 26.05 8.24
CA VAL A 176 -5.94 25.48 7.11
C VAL A 176 -4.91 26.46 6.55
N ALA A 177 -5.23 27.74 6.40
CA ALA A 177 -4.31 28.76 5.90
C ALA A 177 -3.13 29.00 6.86
N ARG A 178 -3.33 28.82 8.16
CA ARG A 178 -2.22 28.85 9.15
C ARG A 178 -1.37 27.59 9.10
N LEU A 179 -2.01 26.43 8.89
CA LEU A 179 -1.33 25.14 8.86
C LEU A 179 -0.49 24.96 7.59
N GLU A 180 -1.01 25.37 6.43
CA GLU A 180 -0.40 25.27 5.11
C GLU A 180 -0.63 26.57 4.31
N PRO A 181 0.21 27.61 4.55
CA PRO A 181 0.00 28.94 3.96
C PRO A 181 0.09 28.98 2.42
N ALA A 182 0.75 28.00 1.81
CA ALA A 182 0.88 27.93 0.35
C ALA A 182 -0.38 27.43 -0.37
N LEU A 183 -1.33 26.84 0.35
CA LEU A 183 -2.59 26.39 -0.24
C LEU A 183 -3.51 27.58 -0.55
N PRO A 184 -4.31 27.50 -1.63
CA PRO A 184 -5.32 28.52 -1.91
C PRO A 184 -6.39 28.50 -0.81
N ARG A 185 -7.14 29.60 -0.68
CA ARG A 185 -8.30 29.60 0.21
C ARG A 185 -9.31 28.54 -0.22
N GLY A 186 -9.65 27.65 0.71
CA GLY A 186 -10.65 26.59 0.54
C GLY A 186 -11.74 26.71 1.59
N ALA A 187 -12.65 25.76 1.62
CA ALA A 187 -13.73 25.71 2.60
C ALA A 187 -13.28 25.24 3.99
N GLY A 188 -12.17 24.51 4.07
CA GLY A 188 -11.61 23.96 5.32
C GLY A 188 -10.86 22.65 5.09
N GLY A 189 -10.63 21.91 6.16
CA GLY A 189 -9.87 20.65 6.11
C GLY A 189 -10.28 19.64 7.16
N LEU A 190 -9.80 18.40 6.97
CA LEU A 190 -9.79 17.35 7.99
C LEU A 190 -8.35 16.94 8.22
N PHE A 191 -7.84 17.21 9.41
CA PHE A 191 -6.46 16.96 9.79
C PHE A 191 -6.32 15.67 10.59
N PHE A 192 -5.28 14.91 10.29
CA PHE A 192 -4.91 13.66 10.96
C PHE A 192 -3.55 13.82 11.63
N PRO A 193 -3.49 14.23 12.89
CA PRO A 193 -2.24 14.58 13.57
C PRO A 193 -1.30 13.37 13.78
N ASP A 194 -1.83 12.16 13.91
CA ASP A 194 -1.05 10.96 14.16
C ASP A 194 -0.44 10.33 12.89
N ALA A 195 -0.71 10.92 11.72
CA ALA A 195 -0.10 10.52 10.47
C ALA A 195 1.38 10.94 10.39
N ALA A 196 2.13 10.21 9.58
CA ALA A 196 3.49 10.56 9.25
C ALA A 196 3.73 10.42 7.74
N HIS A 197 4.90 10.80 7.26
CA HIS A 197 5.31 10.50 5.91
C HIS A 197 6.81 10.23 5.82
N THR A 198 7.21 9.47 4.81
CA THR A 198 8.62 9.36 4.44
C THR A 198 8.97 10.39 3.39
N ILE A 199 10.12 11.02 3.56
CA ILE A 199 10.65 12.00 2.60
C ILE A 199 11.28 11.34 1.36
N ASP A 200 11.50 10.03 1.37
CA ASP A 200 11.97 9.28 0.20
C ASP A 200 11.69 7.77 0.32
N PRO A 201 10.58 7.28 -0.27
CA PRO A 201 10.26 5.84 -0.26
C PRO A 201 11.33 4.96 -0.92
N ALA A 202 12.02 5.47 -1.94
CA ALA A 202 13.07 4.72 -2.64
C ALA A 202 14.34 4.57 -1.78
N VAL A 203 14.75 5.64 -1.10
CA VAL A 203 15.87 5.58 -0.14
C VAL A 203 15.51 4.69 1.03
N MET A 204 14.28 4.80 1.53
CA MET A 204 13.79 3.97 2.65
C MET A 204 13.89 2.49 2.33
N THR A 205 13.41 2.05 1.16
CA THR A 205 13.46 0.64 0.76
C THR A 205 14.88 0.15 0.53
N ARG A 206 15.75 0.94 -0.11
CA ARG A 206 17.17 0.58 -0.30
C ARG A 206 17.92 0.47 1.01
N ARG A 207 17.74 1.42 1.95
CA ARG A 207 18.36 1.33 3.28
C ARG A 207 17.84 0.12 4.06
N LEU A 208 16.54 -0.16 4.01
CA LEU A 208 15.97 -1.32 4.67
C LEU A 208 16.54 -2.64 4.14
N ALA A 209 16.75 -2.74 2.81
CA ALA A 209 17.44 -3.87 2.20
C ALA A 209 18.90 -3.98 2.67
N ALA A 210 19.63 -2.87 2.73
CA ALA A 210 21.03 -2.84 3.18
C ALA A 210 21.20 -3.20 4.67
N GLU A 211 20.22 -2.85 5.50
CA GLU A 211 20.22 -3.17 6.93
C GLU A 211 19.70 -4.58 7.23
N ALA A 212 19.11 -5.28 6.27
CA ALA A 212 18.73 -6.70 6.40
C ALA A 212 19.99 -7.60 6.33
N LYS A 213 20.95 -7.33 7.22
CA LYS A 213 22.22 -8.07 7.31
C LYS A 213 21.95 -9.53 7.65
N GLY A 214 22.45 -10.44 6.84
CA GLY A 214 22.17 -11.89 6.96
C GLY A 214 21.06 -12.38 6.02
N ALA A 215 20.35 -11.49 5.32
CA ALA A 215 19.53 -11.88 4.17
C ALA A 215 20.34 -11.79 2.87
N SER A 216 20.24 -12.83 2.02
CA SER A 216 20.74 -12.81 0.65
C SER A 216 19.65 -12.36 -0.32
N PHE A 217 20.05 -11.74 -1.43
CA PHE A 217 19.14 -11.24 -2.45
C PHE A 217 19.44 -11.89 -3.79
N GLU A 218 18.45 -12.64 -4.30
CA GLU A 218 18.52 -13.32 -5.58
C GLU A 218 17.75 -12.54 -6.65
N ARG A 219 18.46 -12.03 -7.66
CA ARG A 219 17.84 -11.34 -8.77
C ARG A 219 17.29 -12.35 -9.77
N ALA A 220 16.10 -12.88 -9.47
CA ALA A 220 15.45 -13.89 -10.28
C ALA A 220 13.92 -13.74 -10.21
N ARG A 221 13.25 -14.20 -11.28
CA ARG A 221 11.79 -14.32 -11.29
C ARG A 221 11.42 -15.73 -10.85
N VAL A 222 10.53 -15.81 -9.87
CA VAL A 222 9.89 -17.08 -9.51
C VAL A 222 8.77 -17.34 -10.49
N ASP A 223 8.94 -18.36 -11.33
CA ASP A 223 7.96 -18.77 -12.35
C ASP A 223 6.98 -19.80 -11.81
N ARG A 224 7.43 -20.68 -10.89
CA ARG A 224 6.59 -21.69 -10.26
C ARG A 224 6.92 -21.84 -8.77
N LEU A 225 5.88 -22.20 -8.02
CA LEU A 225 5.93 -22.53 -6.60
C LEU A 225 5.49 -23.99 -6.46
N GLU A 226 6.36 -24.84 -5.93
CA GLU A 226 6.13 -26.28 -5.82
C GLU A 226 6.25 -26.73 -4.35
N PRO A 227 5.12 -26.94 -3.64
CA PRO A 227 5.14 -27.60 -2.34
C PRO A 227 5.65 -29.04 -2.48
N GLN A 228 6.47 -29.47 -1.53
CA GLN A 228 7.06 -30.81 -1.52
C GLN A 228 6.42 -31.68 -0.41
N ASP A 229 6.42 -33.00 -0.57
CA ASP A 229 5.92 -33.94 0.42
C ASP A 229 6.69 -33.84 1.76
N SER A 230 7.93 -33.38 1.72
CA SER A 230 8.74 -33.06 2.92
C SER A 230 8.22 -31.85 3.71
N GLY A 231 7.21 -31.17 3.22
CA GLY A 231 6.71 -29.90 3.75
C GLY A 231 7.54 -28.67 3.33
N ARG A 232 8.67 -28.84 2.62
CA ARG A 232 9.45 -27.74 2.06
C ARG A 232 8.73 -27.13 0.88
N ILE A 233 9.09 -25.89 0.53
CA ILE A 233 8.58 -25.18 -0.64
C ILE A 233 9.75 -24.95 -1.60
N ARG A 234 9.59 -25.32 -2.86
CA ARG A 234 10.52 -25.01 -3.95
C ARG A 234 10.01 -23.82 -4.75
N LEU A 235 10.88 -22.84 -4.94
CA LEU A 235 10.69 -21.71 -5.83
C LEU A 235 11.53 -21.96 -7.07
N ILE A 236 10.87 -22.18 -8.20
CA ILE A 236 11.52 -22.48 -9.47
C ILE A 236 11.69 -21.18 -10.24
N CYS A 237 12.93 -20.80 -10.47
CA CYS A 237 13.33 -19.73 -11.36
C CYS A 237 13.93 -20.30 -12.65
N ARG A 238 14.18 -19.47 -13.65
CA ARG A 238 14.71 -19.89 -14.95
C ARG A 238 16.05 -20.64 -14.87
N ASP A 239 16.94 -20.17 -14.01
CA ASP A 239 18.35 -20.62 -13.91
C ASP A 239 18.69 -21.29 -12.55
N ARG A 240 17.80 -21.19 -11.57
CA ARG A 240 18.02 -21.73 -10.21
C ARG A 240 16.75 -22.20 -9.56
N THR A 241 16.90 -23.01 -8.52
CA THR A 241 15.82 -23.44 -7.63
C THR A 241 16.17 -23.03 -6.21
N ILE A 242 15.22 -22.45 -5.48
CA ILE A 242 15.37 -22.14 -4.05
C ILE A 242 14.45 -23.07 -3.29
N GLU A 243 15.01 -23.88 -2.39
CA GLU A 243 14.28 -24.79 -1.53
C GLU A 243 14.30 -24.26 -0.10
N ALA A 244 13.14 -23.85 0.39
CA ALA A 244 12.99 -23.25 1.72
C ALA A 244 12.18 -24.14 2.67
N HIS A 245 12.45 -24.02 3.97
CA HIS A 245 11.57 -24.60 4.98
C HIS A 245 10.24 -23.83 5.04
N THR A 246 10.31 -22.51 4.94
CA THR A 246 9.12 -21.64 4.85
C THR A 246 9.26 -20.69 3.66
N ALA A 247 8.20 -20.54 2.86
CA ALA A 247 8.13 -19.52 1.81
C ALA A 247 7.12 -18.43 2.19
N VAL A 248 7.52 -17.16 2.03
CA VAL A 248 6.65 -16.00 2.22
C VAL A 248 6.37 -15.34 0.87
N LEU A 249 5.10 -15.29 0.47
CA LEU A 249 4.69 -14.67 -0.76
C LEU A 249 4.33 -13.20 -0.52
N ALA A 250 5.22 -12.29 -0.93
CA ALA A 250 5.12 -10.83 -0.77
C ALA A 250 5.31 -10.09 -2.11
N ALA A 251 4.98 -10.76 -3.25
CA ALA A 251 5.21 -10.26 -4.61
C ALA A 251 4.18 -9.20 -5.08
N GLY A 252 3.44 -8.57 -4.16
CA GLY A 252 2.50 -7.51 -4.47
C GLY A 252 1.44 -7.95 -5.49
N ALA A 253 1.28 -7.19 -6.57
CA ALA A 253 0.29 -7.45 -7.61
C ALA A 253 0.57 -8.73 -8.44
N TRP A 254 1.76 -9.30 -8.33
CA TRP A 254 2.16 -10.55 -9.00
C TRP A 254 1.96 -11.80 -8.14
N SER A 255 1.40 -11.66 -6.95
CA SER A 255 1.23 -12.77 -6.01
C SER A 255 0.14 -13.77 -6.42
N GLN A 256 -0.85 -13.37 -7.22
CA GLN A 256 -2.05 -14.16 -7.50
C GLN A 256 -1.71 -15.55 -8.07
N SER A 257 -0.95 -15.60 -9.17
CA SER A 257 -0.63 -16.85 -9.86
C SER A 257 0.19 -17.81 -8.98
N LEU A 258 1.07 -17.29 -8.15
CA LEU A 258 1.86 -18.11 -7.20
C LEU A 258 1.00 -18.60 -6.03
N ALA A 259 0.04 -17.80 -5.56
CA ALA A 259 -0.92 -18.24 -4.55
C ALA A 259 -1.83 -19.35 -5.06
N GLU A 260 -2.30 -19.24 -6.30
CA GLU A 260 -3.10 -20.27 -6.98
C GLU A 260 -2.34 -21.59 -7.13
N GLN A 261 -1.04 -21.56 -7.46
CA GLN A 261 -0.16 -22.74 -7.48
C GLN A 261 0.02 -23.36 -6.09
N GLY A 262 0.00 -22.55 -5.03
CA GLY A 262 -0.05 -22.98 -3.64
C GLY A 262 -1.44 -23.46 -3.18
N GLY A 263 -2.43 -23.47 -4.08
CA GLY A 263 -3.79 -23.94 -3.81
C GLY A 263 -4.73 -22.93 -3.16
N ASP A 264 -4.35 -21.65 -3.12
CA ASP A 264 -5.16 -20.57 -2.56
C ASP A 264 -5.66 -19.61 -3.67
N ALA A 265 -6.94 -19.73 -4.02
CA ALA A 265 -7.59 -18.88 -5.03
C ALA A 265 -7.97 -17.51 -4.42
N ILE A 266 -7.10 -16.52 -4.60
CA ILE A 266 -7.27 -15.19 -4.03
C ILE A 266 -7.64 -14.19 -5.12
N PRO A 267 -8.79 -13.48 -5.01
CA PRO A 267 -9.26 -12.54 -6.03
C PRO A 267 -8.47 -11.22 -5.95
N LEU A 268 -7.26 -11.21 -6.50
CA LEU A 268 -6.39 -10.04 -6.55
C LEU A 268 -6.60 -9.28 -7.86
N ALA A 269 -6.82 -7.97 -7.78
CA ALA A 269 -6.80 -7.07 -8.92
C ALA A 269 -5.67 -6.05 -8.80
N THR A 270 -5.34 -5.44 -9.94
CA THR A 270 -4.34 -4.38 -10.00
C THR A 270 -5.00 -3.02 -10.11
N GLU A 271 -4.84 -2.19 -9.10
CA GLU A 271 -5.11 -0.76 -9.19
C GLU A 271 -3.82 -0.04 -9.60
N ARG A 272 -3.80 0.44 -10.85
CA ARG A 272 -2.68 1.20 -11.39
C ARG A 272 -2.74 2.61 -10.84
N GLY A 273 -1.69 3.01 -10.14
CA GLY A 273 -1.54 4.35 -9.57
C GLY A 273 -0.41 5.10 -10.26
N TYR A 274 -0.53 6.42 -10.32
CA TYR A 274 0.39 7.27 -11.04
C TYR A 274 1.02 8.28 -10.09
N HIS A 275 2.25 8.71 -10.39
CA HIS A 275 2.78 9.92 -9.80
C HIS A 275 3.54 10.77 -10.81
N ILE A 276 3.63 12.05 -10.50
CA ILE A 276 4.55 13.01 -11.11
C ILE A 276 5.36 13.70 -10.03
N GLU A 277 6.55 14.17 -10.38
CA GLU A 277 7.42 14.88 -9.47
C GLU A 277 7.90 16.21 -10.06
N PHE A 278 8.08 17.18 -9.16
CA PHE A 278 8.64 18.50 -9.46
C PHE A 278 9.88 18.71 -8.59
N ALA A 279 11.00 19.19 -9.16
CA ALA A 279 12.17 19.55 -8.34
C ALA A 279 11.85 20.76 -7.49
N MET A 280 12.33 20.71 -6.25
CA MET A 280 12.13 21.78 -5.27
C MET A 280 13.40 22.00 -4.47
N HIS A 281 13.84 23.26 -4.33
CA HIS A 281 14.82 23.64 -3.32
C HIS A 281 14.18 23.66 -1.92
N ALA A 282 12.95 24.20 -1.83
CA ALA A 282 12.13 24.16 -0.63
C ALA A 282 10.70 23.79 -1.02
N CYS A 283 10.13 22.82 -0.37
CA CYS A 283 8.73 22.44 -0.59
C CYS A 283 7.79 23.51 -0.03
N PRO A 284 6.75 23.90 -0.79
CA PRO A 284 5.80 24.92 -0.34
C PRO A 284 4.84 24.42 0.75
N ILE A 285 4.74 23.12 0.93
CA ILE A 285 3.92 22.46 1.95
C ILE A 285 4.78 21.65 2.92
N ASN A 286 4.30 21.47 4.15
CA ASN A 286 5.06 20.82 5.22
C ASN A 286 4.67 19.36 5.46
N ARG A 287 3.52 18.93 4.94
CA ARG A 287 2.93 17.61 5.18
C ARG A 287 2.21 17.10 3.94
N PRO A 288 1.86 15.81 3.87
CA PRO A 288 0.97 15.31 2.83
C PRO A 288 -0.38 16.02 2.85
N VAL A 289 -0.78 16.55 1.71
CA VAL A 289 -2.08 17.20 1.47
C VAL A 289 -2.84 16.39 0.43
N SER A 290 -4.08 16.00 0.73
CA SER A 290 -4.99 15.40 -0.23
C SER A 290 -6.15 16.33 -0.52
N PRO A 291 -6.21 16.97 -1.69
CA PRO A 291 -7.42 17.63 -2.16
C PRO A 291 -8.47 16.56 -2.47
N VAL A 292 -9.49 16.48 -1.61
CA VAL A 292 -10.43 15.35 -1.58
C VAL A 292 -11.15 15.13 -2.91
N ASP A 293 -11.47 16.22 -3.62
CA ASP A 293 -12.15 16.19 -4.91
C ASP A 293 -11.26 15.81 -6.11
N LEU A 294 -9.92 15.77 -5.93
CA LEU A 294 -8.98 15.49 -7.00
C LEU A 294 -8.37 14.07 -6.94
N GLY A 295 -8.54 13.36 -5.82
CA GLY A 295 -8.17 11.95 -5.68
C GLY A 295 -6.66 11.66 -5.75
N PHE A 296 -5.80 12.59 -5.28
CA PHE A 296 -4.36 12.40 -5.16
C PHE A 296 -3.81 13.00 -3.87
N TYR A 297 -2.57 12.67 -3.56
CA TYR A 297 -1.78 13.29 -2.50
C TYR A 297 -0.68 14.16 -3.11
N VAL A 298 -0.43 15.30 -2.49
CA VAL A 298 0.75 16.13 -2.70
C VAL A 298 1.63 15.96 -1.47
N THR A 299 2.84 15.43 -1.64
CA THR A 299 3.72 15.09 -0.53
C THR A 299 5.08 15.78 -0.68
N PRO A 300 5.55 16.49 0.35
CA PRO A 300 6.92 17.03 0.36
C PRO A 300 7.91 15.88 0.48
N MET A 301 8.85 15.82 -0.47
CA MET A 301 9.92 14.83 -0.52
C MET A 301 11.28 15.53 -0.45
N ALA A 302 12.35 14.78 -0.21
CA ALA A 302 13.70 15.32 -0.23
C ALA A 302 14.04 15.87 -1.62
N GLY A 303 14.19 17.21 -1.74
CA GLY A 303 14.53 17.90 -2.98
C GLY A 303 13.43 17.92 -4.06
N ARG A 304 12.22 17.49 -3.75
CA ARG A 304 11.12 17.42 -4.73
C ARG A 304 9.73 17.42 -4.08
N LEU A 305 8.74 17.74 -4.88
CA LEU A 305 7.33 17.58 -4.55
C LEU A 305 6.77 16.42 -5.36
N ARG A 306 6.16 15.43 -4.70
CA ARG A 306 5.49 14.31 -5.36
C ARG A 306 3.98 14.48 -5.35
N VAL A 307 3.36 14.27 -6.51
CA VAL A 307 1.90 14.20 -6.66
C VAL A 307 1.54 12.80 -7.05
N ALA A 308 0.94 12.04 -6.16
CA ALA A 308 0.66 10.62 -6.34
C ALA A 308 -0.80 10.29 -6.08
N GLY A 309 -1.44 9.61 -7.03
CA GLY A 309 -2.85 9.28 -6.86
C GLY A 309 -3.42 8.53 -8.04
N THR A 310 -4.69 8.79 -8.27
CA THR A 310 -5.55 8.18 -9.28
C THR A 310 -5.59 6.65 -9.23
N VAL A 311 -6.59 6.07 -9.85
CA VAL A 311 -6.81 4.64 -9.95
C VAL A 311 -7.20 4.31 -11.38
N GLU A 312 -6.42 3.44 -12.02
CA GLU A 312 -6.80 2.84 -13.29
C GLU A 312 -6.87 1.33 -13.14
N LEU A 313 -8.04 0.75 -13.40
CA LEU A 313 -8.21 -0.70 -13.50
C LEU A 313 -7.89 -1.13 -14.93
N GLY A 314 -6.72 -1.73 -15.15
CA GLY A 314 -6.20 -2.03 -16.50
C GLY A 314 -5.24 -3.21 -16.59
N GLY A 315 -5.12 -4.01 -15.53
CA GLY A 315 -4.20 -5.14 -15.46
C GLY A 315 -2.73 -4.71 -15.33
N LEU A 316 -1.83 -5.67 -15.37
CA LEU A 316 -0.39 -5.48 -15.09
C LEU A 316 0.39 -4.91 -16.28
N SER A 317 0.04 -5.28 -17.50
CA SER A 317 0.87 -5.08 -18.71
C SER A 317 0.51 -3.85 -19.56
N ALA A 318 -0.60 -3.18 -19.27
CA ALA A 318 -1.01 -2.02 -20.04
C ALA A 318 0.01 -0.88 -19.96
N PRO A 319 0.26 -0.09 -21.01
CA PRO A 319 1.20 1.03 -20.98
C PRO A 319 0.71 2.16 -20.07
N LEU A 320 1.62 3.05 -19.66
CA LEU A 320 1.31 4.28 -18.92
C LEU A 320 0.22 5.07 -19.69
N ASN A 321 -0.76 5.59 -18.95
CA ASN A 321 -1.86 6.39 -19.50
C ASN A 321 -1.55 7.89 -19.38
N PRO A 322 -1.28 8.59 -20.49
CA PRO A 322 -0.94 10.02 -20.45
C PRO A 322 -2.07 10.91 -19.90
N LYS A 323 -3.34 10.47 -20.01
CA LYS A 323 -4.47 11.21 -19.44
C LYS A 323 -4.39 11.28 -17.91
N GLN A 324 -3.92 10.20 -17.25
CA GLN A 324 -3.75 10.20 -15.79
C GLN A 324 -2.64 11.16 -15.35
N ILE A 325 -1.54 11.22 -16.08
CA ILE A 325 -0.44 12.16 -15.85
C ILE A 325 -0.94 13.61 -15.99
N ALA A 326 -1.65 13.90 -17.10
CA ALA A 326 -2.20 15.23 -17.35
C ALA A 326 -3.25 15.64 -16.29
N LEU A 327 -4.02 14.67 -15.75
CA LEU A 327 -4.97 14.92 -14.66
C LEU A 327 -4.26 15.34 -13.38
N LEU A 328 -3.20 14.63 -12.98
CA LEU A 328 -2.38 14.98 -11.82
C LEU A 328 -1.76 16.37 -11.97
N GLU A 329 -1.17 16.66 -13.13
CA GLU A 329 -0.52 17.95 -13.39
C GLU A 329 -1.53 19.12 -13.37
N ARG A 330 -2.64 19.01 -14.10
CA ARG A 330 -3.70 20.05 -14.08
C ARG A 330 -4.25 20.26 -12.68
N GLY A 331 -4.44 19.17 -11.93
CA GLY A 331 -4.96 19.20 -10.56
C GLY A 331 -4.04 19.93 -9.60
N VAL A 332 -2.75 19.56 -9.58
CA VAL A 332 -1.79 20.16 -8.64
C VAL A 332 -1.49 21.63 -8.98
N ARG A 333 -1.46 22.01 -10.26
CA ARG A 333 -1.27 23.42 -10.66
C ARG A 333 -2.41 24.32 -10.24
N LYS A 334 -3.63 23.79 -10.00
CA LYS A 334 -4.74 24.54 -9.37
C LYS A 334 -4.50 24.81 -7.88
N LEU A 335 -3.70 23.99 -7.21
CA LEU A 335 -3.34 24.17 -5.79
C LEU A 335 -2.07 25.00 -5.63
N LEU A 336 -1.09 24.74 -6.48
CA LEU A 336 0.26 25.30 -6.41
C LEU A 336 0.65 25.80 -7.81
N PRO A 337 0.19 26.98 -8.25
CA PRO A 337 0.36 27.46 -9.63
C PRO A 337 1.83 27.75 -10.01
N GLY A 338 2.71 28.01 -9.03
CA GLY A 338 4.13 28.33 -9.26
C GLY A 338 5.06 27.13 -9.50
N LEU A 339 4.52 25.91 -9.71
CA LEU A 339 5.33 24.73 -9.97
C LEU A 339 6.05 24.80 -11.32
N GLY A 340 7.33 24.42 -11.33
CA GLY A 340 8.16 24.25 -12.53
C GLY A 340 7.68 23.13 -13.46
N PRO A 341 8.51 22.66 -14.39
CA PRO A 341 8.17 21.53 -15.25
C PRO A 341 8.14 20.20 -14.47
N VAL A 342 7.32 19.26 -14.96
CA VAL A 342 7.32 17.86 -14.48
C VAL A 342 8.66 17.24 -14.81
N GLN A 343 9.34 16.72 -13.79
CA GLN A 343 10.67 16.09 -13.93
C GLN A 343 10.60 14.58 -14.13
N SER A 344 9.66 13.92 -13.46
CA SER A 344 9.51 12.48 -13.58
C SER A 344 8.02 12.08 -13.59
N GLN A 345 7.76 10.96 -14.25
CA GLN A 345 6.46 10.32 -14.32
C GLN A 345 6.63 8.83 -13.98
N TRP A 346 5.69 8.27 -13.26
CA TRP A 346 5.77 6.88 -12.87
C TRP A 346 4.38 6.24 -12.79
N LEU A 347 4.38 4.92 -12.98
CA LEU A 347 3.23 4.04 -12.86
C LEU A 347 3.57 2.87 -11.95
N GLY A 348 2.70 2.55 -11.00
CA GLY A 348 2.80 1.36 -10.17
C GLY A 348 1.50 0.57 -10.07
N CYS A 349 1.66 -0.70 -9.73
CA CYS A 349 0.58 -1.67 -9.64
C CYS A 349 0.27 -1.98 -8.17
N ARG A 350 -0.80 -1.39 -7.63
CA ARG A 350 -1.25 -1.69 -6.26
C ARG A 350 -1.99 -3.03 -6.23
N PRO A 351 -1.63 -3.94 -5.32
CA PRO A 351 -2.32 -5.23 -5.15
C PRO A 351 -3.60 -5.03 -4.36
N SER A 352 -4.76 -5.04 -5.01
CA SER A 352 -6.03 -4.71 -4.37
C SER A 352 -6.97 -5.90 -4.28
N LEU A 353 -7.57 -6.07 -3.12
CA LEU A 353 -8.56 -7.11 -2.81
C LEU A 353 -9.95 -6.49 -2.69
N PRO A 354 -11.02 -7.24 -3.02
CA PRO A 354 -12.37 -6.68 -3.07
C PRO A 354 -12.87 -6.12 -1.73
N ASP A 355 -12.37 -6.65 -0.61
CA ASP A 355 -12.70 -6.23 0.75
C ASP A 355 -11.76 -5.16 1.32
N SER A 356 -10.74 -4.74 0.55
CA SER A 356 -9.69 -3.78 0.95
C SER A 356 -8.79 -4.27 2.09
N LEU A 357 -8.85 -5.55 2.47
CA LEU A 357 -8.00 -6.14 3.50
C LEU A 357 -6.83 -6.90 2.88
N PRO A 358 -5.61 -6.81 3.40
CA PRO A 358 -4.50 -7.64 2.92
C PRO A 358 -4.74 -9.13 3.23
N VAL A 359 -4.04 -9.99 2.51
CA VAL A 359 -3.91 -11.41 2.89
C VAL A 359 -2.66 -11.56 3.72
N ILE A 360 -2.82 -11.94 4.98
CA ILE A 360 -1.73 -12.20 5.93
C ILE A 360 -2.07 -13.50 6.66
N GLY A 361 -1.30 -14.55 6.39
CA GLY A 361 -1.55 -15.85 7.03
C GLY A 361 -0.99 -17.01 6.26
N ARG A 362 -1.05 -18.19 6.89
CA ARG A 362 -0.62 -19.45 6.28
C ARG A 362 -1.61 -19.92 5.22
N SER A 363 -1.09 -20.50 4.15
CA SER A 363 -1.88 -21.29 3.24
C SER A 363 -2.61 -22.41 4.00
N ARG A 364 -3.85 -22.66 3.58
CA ARG A 364 -4.64 -23.75 4.17
C ARG A 364 -4.11 -25.13 3.78
N ARG A 365 -3.59 -25.23 2.55
CA ARG A 365 -3.08 -26.51 2.01
C ARG A 365 -1.64 -26.77 2.41
N HIS A 366 -0.83 -25.72 2.46
CA HIS A 366 0.61 -25.82 2.72
C HIS A 366 1.01 -24.87 3.86
N PRO A 367 1.00 -25.34 5.13
CA PRO A 367 1.25 -24.49 6.30
C PRO A 367 2.60 -23.75 6.28
N ASN A 368 3.56 -24.22 5.49
CA ASN A 368 4.88 -23.59 5.30
C ASN A 368 4.90 -22.55 4.15
N LEU A 369 3.79 -22.35 3.47
CA LEU A 369 3.56 -21.22 2.59
C LEU A 369 2.77 -20.15 3.35
N ILE A 370 3.32 -18.95 3.44
CA ILE A 370 2.71 -17.82 4.14
C ILE A 370 2.46 -16.69 3.13
N HIS A 371 1.29 -16.09 3.18
CA HIS A 371 0.92 -14.96 2.34
C HIS A 371 1.08 -13.64 3.09
N ALA A 372 1.64 -12.63 2.43
CA ALA A 372 1.84 -11.27 2.93
C ALA A 372 1.70 -10.27 1.77
N PHE A 373 0.52 -10.20 1.15
CA PHE A 373 0.27 -9.33 -0.01
C PHE A 373 -1.17 -8.76 -0.02
N GLY A 374 -1.50 -7.98 -1.04
CA GLY A 374 -2.86 -7.43 -1.15
C GLY A 374 -3.10 -6.18 -0.30
N HIS A 375 -2.04 -5.49 0.13
CA HIS A 375 -2.13 -4.31 1.00
C HIS A 375 -2.71 -3.06 0.33
N GLY A 376 -3.09 -3.13 -0.96
CA GLY A 376 -3.64 -2.00 -1.69
C GLY A 376 -2.73 -0.76 -1.64
N HIS A 377 -3.26 0.35 -1.18
CA HIS A 377 -2.51 1.59 -0.97
C HIS A 377 -1.86 1.70 0.42
N LEU A 378 -2.07 0.72 1.30
CA LEU A 378 -1.58 0.72 2.69
C LEU A 378 -0.27 -0.06 2.91
N GLY A 379 0.36 -0.57 1.84
CA GLY A 379 1.57 -1.37 1.98
C GLY A 379 2.69 -0.67 2.75
N MET A 380 2.94 0.62 2.48
CA MET A 380 3.90 1.41 3.24
C MET A 380 3.49 1.52 4.71
N THR A 381 2.24 1.89 5.00
CA THR A 381 1.72 2.03 6.36
C THR A 381 1.82 0.74 7.18
N LEU A 382 1.51 -0.40 6.55
CA LEU A 382 1.39 -1.68 7.25
C LEU A 382 2.68 -2.52 7.26
N ALA A 383 3.78 -2.06 6.65
CA ALA A 383 5.01 -2.86 6.51
C ALA A 383 5.57 -3.30 7.86
N GLY A 384 5.67 -2.40 8.83
CA GLY A 384 6.19 -2.71 10.17
C GLY A 384 5.32 -3.74 10.91
N VAL A 385 4.01 -3.58 10.92
CA VAL A 385 3.10 -4.51 11.60
C VAL A 385 3.03 -5.85 10.88
N THR A 386 3.02 -5.85 9.54
CA THR A 386 3.04 -7.10 8.75
C THR A 386 4.31 -7.91 9.03
N SER A 387 5.48 -7.26 9.10
CA SER A 387 6.73 -7.97 9.39
C SER A 387 6.71 -8.64 10.78
N ARG A 388 6.16 -7.97 11.79
CA ARG A 388 5.97 -8.55 13.14
C ARG A 388 5.05 -9.77 13.11
N ILE A 389 3.93 -9.66 12.41
CA ILE A 389 2.96 -10.75 12.27
C ILE A 389 3.59 -11.95 11.58
N ILE A 390 4.32 -11.75 10.48
CA ILE A 390 4.95 -12.87 9.74
C ILE A 390 6.02 -13.53 10.58
N ALA A 391 6.86 -12.78 11.31
CA ALA A 391 7.83 -13.36 12.24
C ALA A 391 7.14 -14.19 13.33
N SER A 392 6.08 -13.67 13.97
CA SER A 392 5.29 -14.39 14.97
C SER A 392 4.67 -15.67 14.40
N LEU A 393 4.15 -15.64 13.16
CA LEU A 393 3.64 -16.83 12.48
C LEU A 393 4.73 -17.88 12.25
N ILE A 394 5.93 -17.49 11.79
CA ILE A 394 7.05 -18.41 11.54
C ILE A 394 7.50 -19.06 12.85
N GLU A 395 7.58 -18.31 13.91
CA GLU A 395 7.97 -18.77 15.26
C GLU A 395 6.84 -19.47 16.03
N LYS A 396 5.65 -19.57 15.43
CA LYS A 396 4.46 -20.18 16.06
C LYS A 396 4.07 -19.52 17.40
N ARG A 397 4.35 -18.21 17.55
CA ARG A 397 3.88 -17.42 18.68
C ARG A 397 2.42 -16.99 18.49
N ASN A 398 1.69 -16.84 19.57
CA ASN A 398 0.27 -16.42 19.58
C ASN A 398 0.12 -14.99 20.16
N ASP A 399 1.11 -14.13 19.94
CA ASP A 399 1.20 -12.77 20.49
C ASP A 399 0.76 -11.68 19.50
N GLY A 400 0.24 -12.06 18.36
CA GLY A 400 -0.19 -11.16 17.29
C GLY A 400 -1.67 -10.76 17.36
N PRO A 401 -2.10 -9.82 16.50
CA PRO A 401 -3.51 -9.45 16.37
C PRO A 401 -4.35 -10.62 15.84
N ASN A 402 -5.68 -10.53 16.03
CA ASN A 402 -6.59 -11.50 15.44
C ASN A 402 -6.53 -11.44 13.90
N LEU A 403 -6.05 -12.51 13.28
CA LEU A 403 -5.86 -12.60 11.82
C LEU A 403 -7.05 -13.21 11.08
N SER A 404 -8.16 -13.54 11.74
CA SER A 404 -9.30 -14.22 11.11
C SER A 404 -9.83 -13.52 9.86
N ALA A 405 -9.85 -12.18 9.85
CA ALA A 405 -10.27 -11.37 8.73
C ALA A 405 -9.23 -11.26 7.58
N PHE A 406 -7.99 -11.70 7.81
CA PHE A 406 -6.87 -11.56 6.87
C PHE A 406 -6.42 -12.89 6.27
N ARG A 407 -7.02 -13.98 6.68
CA ARG A 407 -6.67 -15.33 6.22
C ARG A 407 -6.95 -15.48 4.71
N PRO A 408 -6.14 -16.33 4.00
CA PRO A 408 -6.34 -16.58 2.58
C PRO A 408 -7.68 -17.25 2.26
N ASP A 409 -8.17 -18.11 3.15
CA ASP A 409 -9.39 -18.90 2.98
C ASP A 409 -10.72 -18.12 3.17
N ARG A 410 -10.66 -16.80 3.44
CA ARG A 410 -11.87 -15.96 3.56
C ARG A 410 -12.62 -15.71 2.24
N PHE A 411 -12.03 -16.13 1.13
CA PHE A 411 -12.62 -15.96 -0.19
C PHE A 411 -13.24 -17.23 -0.78
N GLY A 412 -13.13 -18.37 -0.10
CA GLY A 412 -13.70 -19.62 -0.60
C GLY A 412 -13.37 -20.84 0.25
#